data_3d611167eee5e736d41e0cdb9eb87dc1
#
_entry.id   3d611167eee5e736d41e0cdb9eb87dc1
#
_cell.length_a   1.000
_cell.length_b   1.000
_cell.length_c   1.000
_cell.angle_alpha   90.00
_cell.angle_beta   90.00
_cell.angle_gamma   90.00
#
_symmetry.space_group_name_H-M   'P 1'
#
loop_
_entity.id
_entity.type
_entity.pdbx_description
1 polymer ?
#
loop_
_entity_poly.entity_id
_entity_poly.type
_entity_poly.pdbx_seq_one_letter_code
_entity_poly.pdbx_strand_id
1 'polypeptide(L)'
;LNRTGLDISVIGNHEFDYGQNVLSDRISQANFPFVCANFSGGKGELSNVKKFEVINKDGISIAFIGAVETGNFGRYPLTHPKKVKGLFFTNPIKIFEDYKIISENSDIDLVVALTHLGKSGDEKLLQNFNYIDLVIGGHSNHVYGKKYENGYMIMSGKNLEMISKTTMSIYKGEITDFRFEKIDLSNESLEKDHNLELLIQKYKDNPSLYKRIGYSSVNHTKAETGCFYTEAIREVVNVDIVIQNSGGIRGNLKKGVITPINIYTIDPFGNGLDKFLITPSELNL
;
A
#
# COMPACT_ATOMS: atom_id res chain seq x y z
N LEU A 1 4.22 -7.86 11.28
CA LEU A 1 2.96 -8.40 10.72
C LEU A 1 2.72 -9.85 11.16
N ASN A 2 3.70 -10.75 11.12
CA ASN A 2 3.53 -12.16 11.54
C ASN A 2 2.92 -12.35 12.95
N ARG A 3 3.09 -11.35 13.84
CA ARG A 3 2.56 -11.38 15.21
C ARG A 3 1.25 -10.60 15.39
N THR A 4 0.71 -10.04 14.32
CA THR A 4 -0.55 -9.25 14.39
C THR A 4 -1.77 -10.04 13.94
N GLY A 5 -1.63 -11.33 13.62
CA GLY A 5 -2.71 -12.19 13.16
C GLY A 5 -3.19 -11.88 11.73
N LEU A 6 -2.28 -11.40 10.87
CA LEU A 6 -2.59 -11.16 9.46
C LEU A 6 -2.73 -12.50 8.73
N ASP A 7 -3.89 -12.73 8.10
CA ASP A 7 -4.20 -13.97 7.39
C ASP A 7 -3.78 -13.92 5.91
N ILE A 8 -3.80 -12.73 5.27
CA ILE A 8 -3.48 -12.54 3.84
C ILE A 8 -3.11 -11.09 3.54
N SER A 9 -2.28 -10.86 2.52
CA SER A 9 -1.92 -9.52 2.03
C SER A 9 -1.91 -9.46 0.50
N VAL A 10 -2.06 -8.25 -0.06
CA VAL A 10 -1.90 -7.96 -1.49
C VAL A 10 -0.60 -7.21 -1.73
N ILE A 11 -0.01 -7.40 -2.91
CA ILE A 11 1.10 -6.59 -3.39
C ILE A 11 0.57 -5.22 -3.82
N GLY A 12 1.13 -4.13 -3.26
CA GLY A 12 0.91 -2.76 -3.72
C GLY A 12 2.13 -2.20 -4.45
N ASN A 13 2.08 -0.94 -4.85
CA ASN A 13 3.20 -0.28 -5.55
C ASN A 13 4.42 -0.06 -4.62
N HIS A 14 4.19 0.20 -3.34
CA HIS A 14 5.25 0.45 -2.36
C HIS A 14 6.00 -0.80 -1.89
N GLU A 15 5.50 -1.99 -2.14
CA GLU A 15 6.24 -3.23 -1.91
C GLU A 15 7.51 -3.30 -2.74
N PHE A 16 7.56 -2.58 -3.87
CA PHE A 16 8.74 -2.51 -4.74
C PHE A 16 9.73 -1.40 -4.37
N ASP A 17 9.49 -0.59 -3.34
CA ASP A 17 10.31 0.60 -3.03
C ASP A 17 11.79 0.29 -2.78
N TYR A 18 12.09 -0.88 -2.23
CA TYR A 18 13.46 -1.35 -2.01
C TYR A 18 13.92 -2.41 -3.02
N GLY A 19 13.13 -2.61 -4.10
CA GLY A 19 13.44 -3.54 -5.19
C GLY A 19 13.02 -4.99 -4.90
N GLN A 20 13.14 -5.81 -5.96
CA GLN A 20 12.60 -7.17 -5.99
C GLN A 20 13.25 -8.12 -4.99
N ASN A 21 14.57 -7.99 -4.76
CA ASN A 21 15.27 -8.89 -3.83
C ASN A 21 14.77 -8.69 -2.39
N VAL A 22 14.63 -7.41 -1.97
CA VAL A 22 14.13 -7.10 -0.63
C VAL A 22 12.67 -7.55 -0.49
N LEU A 23 11.84 -7.34 -1.50
CA LEU A 23 10.46 -7.83 -1.48
C LEU A 23 10.41 -9.37 -1.37
N SER A 24 11.20 -10.08 -2.17
CA SER A 24 11.32 -11.53 -2.11
C SER A 24 11.69 -12.02 -0.69
N ASP A 25 12.70 -11.39 -0.08
CA ASP A 25 13.11 -11.68 1.30
C ASP A 25 11.99 -11.41 2.32
N ARG A 26 11.17 -10.39 2.11
CA ARG A 26 10.04 -10.09 3.02
C ARG A 26 8.91 -11.08 2.84
N ILE A 27 8.62 -11.51 1.61
CA ILE A 27 7.63 -12.57 1.34
C ILE A 27 8.06 -13.89 2.00
N SER A 28 9.34 -14.27 1.90
CA SER A 28 9.87 -15.50 2.54
C SER A 28 9.75 -15.50 4.07
N GLN A 29 9.76 -14.32 4.69
CA GLN A 29 9.63 -14.15 6.15
C GLN A 29 8.18 -14.09 6.62
N ALA A 30 7.22 -13.92 5.71
CA ALA A 30 5.80 -13.85 6.05
C ALA A 30 5.24 -15.24 6.34
N ASN A 31 4.43 -15.37 7.39
CA ASN A 31 3.69 -16.59 7.70
C ASN A 31 2.25 -16.55 7.14
N PHE A 32 1.98 -15.64 6.22
CA PHE A 32 0.72 -15.47 5.50
C PHE A 32 1.01 -15.32 4.01
N PRO A 33 0.08 -15.70 3.12
CA PRO A 33 0.25 -15.56 1.67
C PRO A 33 0.13 -14.10 1.21
N PHE A 34 0.87 -13.80 0.12
CA PHE A 34 0.64 -12.62 -0.71
C PHE A 34 -0.08 -13.02 -1.99
N VAL A 35 -1.04 -12.19 -2.40
CA VAL A 35 -1.80 -12.39 -3.65
C VAL A 35 -1.64 -11.22 -4.61
N CYS A 36 -1.52 -11.52 -5.91
CA CYS A 36 -1.57 -10.51 -6.97
C CYS A 36 -1.80 -11.19 -8.33
N ALA A 37 -3.02 -11.10 -8.88
CA ALA A 37 -3.41 -11.79 -10.11
C ALA A 37 -2.82 -11.16 -11.37
N ASN A 38 -2.68 -9.83 -11.39
CA ASN A 38 -2.22 -9.09 -12.56
C ASN A 38 -0.71 -8.91 -12.66
N PHE A 39 0.06 -9.72 -11.93
CA PHE A 39 1.51 -9.70 -11.91
C PHE A 39 2.09 -11.07 -12.25
N SER A 40 3.20 -11.10 -12.98
CA SER A 40 3.95 -12.31 -13.28
C SER A 40 5.44 -12.03 -13.47
N GLY A 41 6.26 -13.08 -13.39
CA GLY A 41 7.72 -12.97 -13.47
C GLY A 41 8.37 -12.83 -12.09
N GLY A 42 9.65 -12.43 -12.11
CA GLY A 42 10.45 -12.33 -10.89
C GLY A 42 11.24 -13.59 -10.56
N LYS A 43 12.02 -13.49 -9.50
CA LYS A 43 12.87 -14.56 -8.98
C LYS A 43 12.60 -14.78 -7.49
N GLY A 44 13.03 -15.93 -6.98
CA GLY A 44 12.82 -16.28 -5.58
C GLY A 44 11.34 -16.32 -5.23
N GLU A 45 10.98 -15.84 -4.05
CA GLU A 45 9.60 -15.87 -3.55
C GLU A 45 8.61 -15.01 -4.34
N LEU A 46 9.09 -14.07 -5.18
CA LEU A 46 8.22 -13.33 -6.09
C LEU A 46 7.52 -14.23 -7.11
N SER A 47 8.16 -15.32 -7.54
CA SER A 47 7.55 -16.30 -8.43
C SER A 47 6.46 -17.13 -7.74
N ASN A 48 6.42 -17.12 -6.41
CA ASN A 48 5.46 -17.86 -5.58
C ASN A 48 4.26 -17.00 -5.14
N VAL A 49 4.22 -15.71 -5.52
CA VAL A 49 3.05 -14.86 -5.27
C VAL A 49 1.85 -15.45 -5.99
N LYS A 50 0.84 -15.82 -5.22
CA LYS A 50 -0.37 -16.45 -5.75
C LYS A 50 -1.24 -15.44 -6.49
N LYS A 51 -2.03 -15.92 -7.41
CA LYS A 51 -3.02 -15.10 -8.10
C LYS A 51 -4.24 -14.85 -7.22
N PHE A 52 -4.63 -15.89 -6.52
CA PHE A 52 -5.69 -15.91 -5.50
C PHE A 52 -5.34 -16.94 -4.42
N GLU A 53 -6.03 -16.84 -3.29
CA GLU A 53 -5.94 -17.80 -2.17
C GLU A 53 -7.33 -18.06 -1.63
N VAL A 54 -7.61 -19.29 -1.24
CA VAL A 54 -8.86 -19.65 -0.55
C VAL A 54 -8.54 -19.86 0.93
N ILE A 55 -9.21 -19.12 1.79
CA ILE A 55 -9.11 -19.24 3.23
C ILE A 55 -10.43 -19.79 3.78
N ASN A 56 -10.33 -20.91 4.49
CA ASN A 56 -11.45 -21.50 5.21
C ASN A 56 -11.40 -21.07 6.67
N LYS A 57 -12.43 -20.39 7.13
CA LYS A 57 -12.52 -19.94 8.52
C LYS A 57 -13.94 -20.11 9.03
N ASP A 58 -14.07 -20.81 10.16
CA ASP A 58 -15.35 -21.07 10.83
C ASP A 58 -16.42 -21.68 9.90
N GLY A 59 -16.00 -22.52 8.95
CA GLY A 59 -16.88 -23.19 8.00
C GLY A 59 -17.26 -22.35 6.78
N ILE A 60 -16.65 -21.18 6.60
CA ILE A 60 -16.84 -20.29 5.44
C ILE A 60 -15.58 -20.32 4.58
N SER A 61 -15.74 -20.59 3.28
CA SER A 61 -14.67 -20.59 2.29
C SER A 61 -14.65 -19.28 1.52
N ILE A 62 -13.58 -18.52 1.68
CA ILE A 62 -13.44 -17.19 1.08
C ILE A 62 -12.29 -17.21 0.07
N ALA A 63 -12.58 -16.90 -1.19
CA ALA A 63 -11.57 -16.73 -2.23
C ALA A 63 -11.11 -15.26 -2.30
N PHE A 64 -9.82 -15.00 -2.05
CA PHE A 64 -9.22 -13.68 -2.14
C PHE A 64 -8.43 -13.55 -3.44
N ILE A 65 -8.83 -12.67 -4.34
CA ILE A 65 -8.15 -12.36 -5.60
C ILE A 65 -7.40 -11.06 -5.45
N GLY A 66 -6.06 -11.05 -5.63
CA GLY A 66 -5.25 -9.85 -5.48
C GLY A 66 -5.12 -9.04 -6.76
N ALA A 67 -5.01 -7.71 -6.66
CA ALA A 67 -4.62 -6.86 -7.79
C ALA A 67 -3.93 -5.57 -7.35
N VAL A 68 -2.91 -5.15 -8.14
CA VAL A 68 -2.17 -3.89 -7.97
C VAL A 68 -2.43 -2.96 -9.15
N GLU A 69 -2.48 -1.66 -8.89
CA GLU A 69 -2.64 -0.64 -9.94
C GLU A 69 -1.47 -0.65 -10.95
N THR A 70 -1.73 -0.16 -12.15
CA THR A 70 -0.74 0.01 -13.23
C THR A 70 -0.76 1.45 -13.74
N GLY A 71 -0.59 2.41 -12.80
CA GLY A 71 -0.73 3.84 -13.06
C GLY A 71 0.32 4.42 -14.00
N ASN A 72 1.47 3.76 -14.19
CA ASN A 72 2.49 4.18 -15.16
C ASN A 72 2.08 3.74 -16.58
N PHE A 73 1.18 4.50 -17.19
CA PHE A 73 0.66 4.26 -18.56
C PHE A 73 0.08 2.85 -18.76
N GLY A 74 -0.47 2.24 -17.72
CA GLY A 74 -1.01 0.90 -17.75
C GLY A 74 0.05 -0.22 -17.85
N ARG A 75 1.33 0.08 -17.65
CA ARG A 75 2.42 -0.88 -17.87
C ARG A 75 2.94 -1.52 -16.58
N TYR A 76 3.00 -0.77 -15.49
CA TYR A 76 3.51 -1.21 -14.19
C TYR A 76 3.01 -0.29 -13.07
N PRO A 77 3.11 -0.70 -11.80
CA PRO A 77 2.70 0.11 -10.65
C PRO A 77 3.42 1.46 -10.57
N LEU A 78 2.87 2.39 -9.79
CA LEU A 78 3.48 3.69 -9.50
C LEU A 78 4.76 3.53 -8.64
N THR A 79 5.81 3.03 -9.29
CA THR A 79 7.15 2.85 -8.73
C THR A 79 8.20 3.11 -9.80
N HIS A 80 9.47 3.18 -9.41
CA HIS A 80 10.56 3.40 -10.38
C HIS A 80 10.73 2.18 -11.30
N PRO A 81 10.80 2.34 -12.65
CA PRO A 81 10.81 1.23 -13.61
C PRO A 81 11.95 0.23 -13.40
N LYS A 82 13.11 0.66 -12.91
CA LYS A 82 14.24 -0.24 -12.60
C LYS A 82 13.90 -1.23 -11.49
N LYS A 83 13.00 -0.87 -10.56
CA LYS A 83 12.61 -1.72 -9.42
C LYS A 83 11.71 -2.89 -9.84
N VAL A 84 11.04 -2.75 -10.98
CA VAL A 84 10.13 -3.77 -11.55
C VAL A 84 10.63 -4.35 -12.88
N LYS A 85 11.91 -4.15 -13.21
CA LYS A 85 12.50 -4.66 -14.46
C LYS A 85 12.41 -6.18 -14.53
N GLY A 86 11.82 -6.71 -15.61
CA GLY A 86 11.63 -8.15 -15.83
C GLY A 86 10.36 -8.70 -15.18
N LEU A 87 9.55 -7.86 -14.56
CA LEU A 87 8.19 -8.19 -14.15
C LEU A 87 7.21 -7.76 -15.25
N PHE A 88 6.12 -8.52 -15.36
CA PHE A 88 5.05 -8.25 -16.30
C PHE A 88 3.75 -7.99 -15.54
N PHE A 89 3.07 -6.91 -15.90
CA PHE A 89 1.79 -6.53 -15.31
C PHE A 89 0.73 -6.47 -16.40
N THR A 90 -0.44 -6.99 -16.12
CA THR A 90 -1.62 -6.92 -16.99
C THR A 90 -2.62 -5.91 -16.43
N ASN A 91 -3.65 -5.59 -17.21
CA ASN A 91 -4.69 -4.68 -16.76
C ASN A 91 -5.37 -5.22 -15.49
N PRO A 92 -5.32 -4.46 -14.37
CA PRO A 92 -5.78 -4.94 -13.07
C PRO A 92 -7.30 -5.10 -12.94
N ILE A 93 -8.08 -4.50 -13.85
CA ILE A 93 -9.53 -4.69 -13.89
C ILE A 93 -9.85 -5.89 -14.77
N LYS A 94 -9.28 -5.92 -15.99
CA LYS A 94 -9.58 -6.95 -16.97
C LYS A 94 -9.21 -8.35 -16.50
N ILE A 95 -8.17 -8.49 -15.65
CA ILE A 95 -7.74 -9.79 -15.15
C ILE A 95 -8.87 -10.53 -14.39
N PHE A 96 -9.82 -9.80 -13.80
CA PHE A 96 -10.94 -10.41 -13.10
C PHE A 96 -11.91 -11.16 -14.02
N GLU A 97 -11.89 -10.94 -15.34
CA GLU A 97 -12.64 -11.75 -16.31
C GLU A 97 -12.30 -13.25 -16.22
N ASP A 98 -11.01 -13.56 -15.93
CA ASP A 98 -10.50 -14.92 -15.86
C ASP A 98 -10.89 -15.65 -14.55
N TYR A 99 -11.36 -14.92 -13.53
CA TYR A 99 -11.65 -15.47 -12.21
C TYR A 99 -13.13 -15.67 -11.91
N LYS A 100 -14.03 -15.37 -12.84
CA LYS A 100 -15.46 -15.65 -12.70
C LYS A 100 -15.73 -17.12 -12.36
N ILE A 101 -14.94 -18.03 -12.90
CA ILE A 101 -15.05 -19.48 -12.65
C ILE A 101 -14.92 -19.84 -11.16
N ILE A 102 -14.27 -19.01 -10.34
CA ILE A 102 -14.16 -19.24 -8.90
C ILE A 102 -15.52 -19.10 -8.22
N SER A 103 -16.34 -18.14 -8.64
CA SER A 103 -17.68 -17.95 -8.08
C SER A 103 -18.68 -19.03 -8.50
N GLU A 104 -18.35 -19.81 -9.53
CA GLU A 104 -19.17 -20.93 -10.00
C GLU A 104 -18.85 -22.23 -9.23
N ASN A 105 -17.80 -22.23 -8.40
CA ASN A 105 -17.45 -23.34 -7.55
C ASN A 105 -18.32 -23.33 -6.27
N SER A 106 -19.13 -24.37 -6.08
CA SER A 106 -20.02 -24.52 -4.93
C SER A 106 -19.32 -24.60 -3.57
N ASP A 107 -18.00 -24.82 -3.56
CA ASP A 107 -17.18 -24.86 -2.34
C ASP A 107 -16.69 -23.48 -1.91
N ILE A 108 -17.01 -22.43 -2.65
CA ILE A 108 -16.66 -21.03 -2.32
C ILE A 108 -17.93 -20.28 -1.92
N ASP A 109 -17.91 -19.76 -0.69
CA ASP A 109 -19.03 -18.99 -0.15
C ASP A 109 -18.96 -17.51 -0.49
N LEU A 110 -17.75 -16.94 -0.57
CA LEU A 110 -17.52 -15.52 -0.88
C LEU A 110 -16.31 -15.33 -1.80
N VAL A 111 -16.43 -14.37 -2.72
CA VAL A 111 -15.33 -13.88 -3.55
C VAL A 111 -14.96 -12.46 -3.12
N VAL A 112 -13.73 -12.29 -2.66
CA VAL A 112 -13.19 -11.01 -2.20
C VAL A 112 -12.08 -10.53 -3.14
N ALA A 113 -12.23 -9.33 -3.69
CA ALA A 113 -11.15 -8.63 -4.35
C ALA A 113 -10.31 -7.88 -3.29
N LEU A 114 -9.09 -8.35 -3.05
CA LEU A 114 -8.13 -7.70 -2.18
C LEU A 114 -7.19 -6.84 -3.03
N THR A 115 -7.33 -5.52 -2.99
CA THR A 115 -6.80 -4.66 -4.04
C THR A 115 -5.91 -3.53 -3.53
N HIS A 116 -5.01 -3.08 -4.42
CA HIS A 116 -4.28 -1.84 -4.28
C HIS A 116 -4.48 -0.96 -5.55
N LEU A 117 -5.77 -0.71 -5.90
CA LEU A 117 -6.18 -0.01 -7.13
C LEU A 117 -6.60 1.44 -6.90
N GLY A 118 -6.89 1.78 -5.64
CA GLY A 118 -7.54 3.04 -5.30
C GLY A 118 -9.04 3.03 -5.59
N LYS A 119 -9.75 3.98 -4.98
CA LYS A 119 -11.21 4.04 -4.98
C LYS A 119 -11.84 3.86 -6.37
N SER A 120 -11.33 4.60 -7.37
CA SER A 120 -11.89 4.53 -8.74
C SER A 120 -11.68 3.17 -9.41
N GLY A 121 -10.55 2.50 -9.13
CA GLY A 121 -10.30 1.14 -9.64
C GLY A 121 -11.23 0.13 -8.98
N ASP A 122 -11.40 0.22 -7.67
CA ASP A 122 -12.25 -0.66 -6.88
C ASP A 122 -13.73 -0.50 -7.24
N GLU A 123 -14.21 0.73 -7.46
CA GLU A 123 -15.58 0.99 -7.95
C GLU A 123 -15.82 0.33 -9.32
N LYS A 124 -14.84 0.38 -10.23
CA LYS A 124 -14.94 -0.29 -11.53
C LYS A 124 -15.04 -1.81 -11.41
N LEU A 125 -14.40 -2.43 -10.43
CA LEU A 125 -14.56 -3.88 -10.21
C LEU A 125 -16.01 -4.23 -9.89
N LEU A 126 -16.64 -3.53 -8.94
CA LEU A 126 -18.03 -3.76 -8.57
C LEU A 126 -19.04 -3.40 -9.68
N GLN A 127 -18.68 -2.45 -10.57
CA GLN A 127 -19.50 -2.12 -11.73
C GLN A 127 -19.46 -3.20 -12.82
N ASN A 128 -18.29 -3.82 -13.01
CA ASN A 128 -18.08 -4.75 -14.12
C ASN A 128 -18.32 -6.22 -13.74
N PHE A 129 -18.20 -6.57 -12.44
CA PHE A 129 -18.22 -7.96 -11.99
C PHE A 129 -19.20 -8.16 -10.84
N ASN A 130 -20.33 -8.76 -11.13
CA ASN A 130 -21.37 -9.05 -10.13
C ASN A 130 -21.07 -10.29 -9.26
N TYR A 131 -19.99 -11.01 -9.54
CA TYR A 131 -19.54 -12.16 -8.77
C TYR A 131 -18.60 -11.80 -7.62
N ILE A 132 -18.22 -10.51 -7.49
CA ILE A 132 -17.38 -10.02 -6.40
C ILE A 132 -18.28 -9.51 -5.28
N ASP A 133 -18.25 -10.20 -4.14
CA ASP A 133 -19.09 -9.88 -2.98
C ASP A 133 -18.55 -8.70 -2.17
N LEU A 134 -17.20 -8.61 -2.07
CA LEU A 134 -16.52 -7.59 -1.29
C LEU A 134 -15.23 -7.14 -1.96
N VAL A 135 -14.99 -5.84 -1.98
CA VAL A 135 -13.67 -5.25 -2.31
C VAL A 135 -13.04 -4.71 -1.03
N ILE A 136 -11.85 -5.19 -0.70
CA ILE A 136 -10.98 -4.63 0.33
C ILE A 136 -9.88 -3.85 -0.36
N GLY A 137 -10.04 -2.53 -0.40
CA GLY A 137 -9.20 -1.64 -1.21
C GLY A 137 -8.13 -0.89 -0.43
N GLY A 138 -7.11 -0.45 -1.16
CA GLY A 138 -6.02 0.40 -0.68
C GLY A 138 -5.67 1.51 -1.66
N HIS A 139 -4.45 2.05 -1.57
CA HIS A 139 -3.85 3.08 -2.42
C HIS A 139 -4.38 4.51 -2.21
N SER A 140 -5.67 4.77 -2.22
CA SER A 140 -6.24 6.14 -2.17
C SER A 140 -6.56 6.68 -0.77
N ASN A 141 -6.17 5.97 0.29
CA ASN A 141 -6.21 6.43 1.69
C ASN A 141 -7.59 6.88 2.22
N HIS A 142 -8.68 6.46 1.60
CA HIS A 142 -10.03 6.74 2.09
C HIS A 142 -10.38 5.83 3.28
N VAL A 143 -11.34 6.25 4.10
CA VAL A 143 -11.90 5.46 5.21
C VAL A 143 -13.39 5.35 5.03
N TYR A 144 -13.86 4.19 4.62
CA TYR A 144 -15.30 3.89 4.49
C TYR A 144 -15.59 2.40 4.39
N GLY A 145 -16.83 2.03 4.71
CA GLY A 145 -17.47 0.77 4.34
C GLY A 145 -18.83 1.09 3.75
N LYS A 146 -19.11 0.60 2.54
CA LYS A 146 -20.28 1.02 1.76
C LYS A 146 -20.79 -0.12 0.88
N LYS A 147 -22.12 -0.23 0.76
CA LYS A 147 -22.80 -1.07 -0.22
C LYS A 147 -22.82 -0.40 -1.59
N TYR A 148 -22.55 -1.17 -2.62
CA TYR A 148 -22.72 -0.86 -4.03
C TYR A 148 -23.79 -1.80 -4.63
N GLU A 149 -24.13 -1.61 -5.89
CA GLU A 149 -25.13 -2.45 -6.55
C GLU A 149 -24.78 -3.95 -6.50
N ASN A 150 -23.54 -4.29 -6.81
CA ASN A 150 -23.08 -5.67 -6.95
C ASN A 150 -22.25 -6.20 -5.77
N GLY A 151 -22.17 -5.48 -4.64
CA GLY A 151 -21.38 -5.94 -3.51
C GLY A 151 -21.03 -4.83 -2.54
N TYR A 152 -19.96 -5.04 -1.78
CA TYR A 152 -19.52 -4.10 -0.75
C TYR A 152 -18.09 -3.66 -1.00
N MET A 153 -17.73 -2.46 -0.54
CA MET A 153 -16.35 -1.97 -0.62
C MET A 153 -15.94 -1.33 0.70
N ILE A 154 -14.74 -1.68 1.18
CA ILE A 154 -14.14 -1.13 2.38
C ILE A 154 -12.73 -0.59 2.10
N MET A 155 -12.39 0.49 2.78
CA MET A 155 -11.03 1.05 2.85
C MET A 155 -10.74 1.55 4.25
N SER A 156 -9.53 1.33 4.74
CA SER A 156 -9.12 1.57 6.14
C SER A 156 -8.16 2.76 6.32
N GLY A 157 -8.03 3.64 5.31
CA GLY A 157 -7.16 4.81 5.40
C GLY A 157 -5.68 4.49 5.14
N LYS A 158 -4.81 5.05 5.98
CA LYS A 158 -3.35 4.98 5.80
C LYS A 158 -2.62 4.92 7.14
N ASN A 159 -1.32 4.61 7.11
CA ASN A 159 -0.37 4.73 8.22
C ASN A 159 -0.75 3.97 9.50
N LEU A 160 -1.64 2.97 9.41
CA LEU A 160 -2.21 2.28 10.58
C LEU A 160 -2.89 3.24 11.58
N GLU A 161 -3.43 4.36 11.10
CA GLU A 161 -4.20 5.30 11.94
C GLU A 161 -5.56 4.69 12.34
N MET A 162 -6.07 3.76 11.50
CA MET A 162 -7.37 3.12 11.68
C MET A 162 -7.35 1.63 11.34
N ILE A 163 -8.21 0.88 12.00
CA ILE A 163 -8.65 -0.45 11.58
C ILE A 163 -10.13 -0.38 11.20
N SER A 164 -10.48 -1.02 10.09
CA SER A 164 -11.88 -1.28 9.74
C SER A 164 -12.28 -2.64 10.28
N LYS A 165 -13.28 -2.67 11.16
CA LYS A 165 -13.94 -3.90 11.57
C LYS A 165 -15.21 -4.04 10.76
N THR A 166 -15.32 -5.13 10.00
CA THR A 166 -16.49 -5.44 9.20
C THR A 166 -17.13 -6.73 9.71
N THR A 167 -18.41 -6.66 10.00
CA THR A 167 -19.22 -7.83 10.40
C THR A 167 -20.24 -8.08 9.29
N MET A 168 -20.30 -9.31 8.81
CA MET A 168 -21.23 -9.73 7.76
C MET A 168 -22.00 -10.96 8.20
N SER A 169 -23.30 -11.00 7.88
CA SER A 169 -24.10 -12.21 7.95
C SER A 169 -24.24 -12.79 6.55
N ILE A 170 -23.99 -14.10 6.41
CA ILE A 170 -24.04 -14.79 5.13
C ILE A 170 -25.14 -15.84 5.21
N TYR A 171 -26.01 -15.86 4.20
CA TYR A 171 -27.04 -16.89 4.06
C TYR A 171 -27.13 -17.33 2.60
N LYS A 172 -26.91 -18.61 2.34
CA LYS A 172 -26.90 -19.23 1.00
C LYS A 172 -25.98 -18.51 0.00
N GLY A 173 -24.76 -18.12 0.44
CA GLY A 173 -23.78 -17.44 -0.41
C GLY A 173 -24.05 -15.94 -0.61
N GLU A 174 -25.07 -15.36 0.02
CA GLU A 174 -25.38 -13.93 -0.08
C GLU A 174 -25.10 -13.20 1.25
N ILE A 175 -24.56 -11.99 1.17
CA ILE A 175 -24.39 -11.11 2.33
C ILE A 175 -25.73 -10.46 2.64
N THR A 176 -26.34 -10.86 3.77
CA THR A 176 -27.67 -10.41 4.23
C THR A 176 -27.60 -9.23 5.22
N ASP A 177 -26.50 -9.08 5.94
CA ASP A 177 -26.24 -7.93 6.83
C ASP A 177 -24.79 -7.50 6.68
N PHE A 178 -24.54 -6.19 6.76
CA PHE A 178 -23.21 -5.61 6.65
C PHE A 178 -23.07 -4.44 7.61
N ARG A 179 -22.11 -4.54 8.53
CA ARG A 179 -21.76 -3.49 9.48
C ARG A 179 -20.31 -3.13 9.36
N PHE A 180 -20.05 -1.84 9.31
CA PHE A 180 -18.73 -1.28 9.22
C PHE A 180 -18.45 -0.37 10.42
N GLU A 181 -17.40 -0.69 11.17
CA GLU A 181 -16.95 0.09 12.31
C GLU A 181 -15.53 0.58 12.07
N LYS A 182 -15.25 1.80 12.50
CA LYS A 182 -13.90 2.39 12.48
C LYS A 182 -13.32 2.30 13.89
N ILE A 183 -12.13 1.73 13.99
CA ILE A 183 -11.36 1.70 15.23
C ILE A 183 -10.18 2.64 15.03
N ASP A 184 -10.17 3.75 15.78
CA ASP A 184 -9.10 4.73 15.76
C ASP A 184 -7.94 4.23 16.62
N LEU A 185 -6.77 4.01 15.98
CA LEU A 185 -5.57 3.54 16.66
C LEU A 185 -4.69 4.69 17.21
N SER A 186 -5.03 5.94 16.93
CA SER A 186 -4.36 7.11 17.53
C SER A 186 -4.73 7.34 19.00
N ASN A 187 -5.73 6.61 19.50
CA ASN A 187 -6.16 6.70 20.87
C ASN A 187 -5.11 6.11 21.83
N GLU A 188 -4.45 6.97 22.61
CA GLU A 188 -3.40 6.60 23.55
C GLU A 188 -3.89 5.69 24.72
N SER A 189 -5.22 5.57 24.92
CA SER A 189 -5.81 4.68 25.93
C SER A 189 -5.84 3.21 25.51
N LEU A 190 -5.49 2.87 24.25
CA LEU A 190 -5.42 1.49 23.81
C LEU A 190 -4.26 0.76 24.50
N GLU A 191 -4.56 -0.41 25.03
CA GLU A 191 -3.53 -1.29 25.60
C GLU A 191 -2.56 -1.74 24.51
N LYS A 192 -1.26 -1.63 24.80
CA LYS A 192 -0.20 -2.01 23.87
C LYS A 192 0.33 -3.40 24.20
N ASP A 193 0.55 -4.20 23.18
CA ASP A 193 1.23 -5.48 23.34
C ASP A 193 2.71 -5.25 23.69
N HIS A 194 3.09 -5.61 24.89
CA HIS A 194 4.46 -5.42 25.42
C HIS A 194 5.53 -6.12 24.56
N ASN A 195 5.25 -7.31 24.03
CA ASN A 195 6.22 -8.04 23.20
C ASN A 195 6.43 -7.37 21.83
N LEU A 196 5.36 -6.80 21.27
CA LEU A 196 5.47 -6.00 20.04
C LEU A 196 6.21 -4.70 20.31
N GLU A 197 6.00 -4.04 21.44
CA GLU A 197 6.78 -2.84 21.82
C GLU A 197 8.27 -3.15 21.94
N LEU A 198 8.66 -4.23 22.63
CA LEU A 198 10.05 -4.66 22.73
C LEU A 198 10.66 -4.98 21.35
N LEU A 199 9.89 -5.65 20.48
CA LEU A 199 10.33 -5.93 19.12
C LEU A 199 10.57 -4.64 18.31
N ILE A 200 9.65 -3.69 18.38
CA ILE A 200 9.77 -2.38 17.69
C ILE A 200 10.98 -1.62 18.25
N GLN A 201 11.17 -1.61 19.56
CA GLN A 201 12.29 -0.93 20.20
C GLN A 201 13.64 -1.47 19.72
N LYS A 202 13.77 -2.80 19.54
CA LYS A 202 14.98 -3.42 18.98
C LYS A 202 15.37 -2.86 17.59
N TYR A 203 14.38 -2.56 16.74
CA TYR A 203 14.63 -1.96 15.41
C TYR A 203 14.84 -0.44 15.48
N LYS A 204 14.35 0.22 16.52
CA LYS A 204 14.56 1.65 16.75
C LYS A 204 15.89 1.96 17.45
N ASP A 205 16.51 0.96 18.06
CA ASP A 205 17.76 1.12 18.84
C ASP A 205 18.97 1.27 17.91
N ASN A 206 18.99 2.40 17.20
CA ASN A 206 20.11 2.85 16.37
C ASN A 206 20.43 4.32 16.71
N PRO A 207 21.40 4.59 17.57
CA PRO A 207 21.71 5.93 18.02
C PRO A 207 22.00 6.93 16.90
N SER A 208 22.50 6.46 15.75
CA SER A 208 22.77 7.32 14.59
C SER A 208 21.53 7.99 14.03
N LEU A 209 20.36 7.35 14.16
CA LEU A 209 19.08 7.89 13.68
C LEU A 209 18.57 9.06 14.53
N TYR A 210 19.05 9.18 15.77
CA TYR A 210 18.61 10.18 16.75
C TYR A 210 19.65 11.27 17.01
N LYS A 211 20.80 11.22 16.33
CA LYS A 211 21.83 12.27 16.45
C LYS A 211 21.27 13.58 15.91
N ARG A 212 21.41 14.65 16.68
CA ARG A 212 21.04 15.99 16.22
C ARG A 212 21.82 16.37 14.96
N ILE A 213 21.11 16.74 13.89
CA ILE A 213 21.67 17.26 12.63
C ILE A 213 21.23 18.69 12.36
N GLY A 214 20.19 19.18 13.06
CA GLY A 214 19.67 20.53 12.88
C GLY A 214 18.66 20.90 13.94
N TYR A 215 18.02 22.06 13.75
CA TYR A 215 16.94 22.56 14.58
C TYR A 215 15.98 23.41 13.75
N SER A 216 14.68 23.23 13.92
CA SER A 216 13.65 24.11 13.37
C SER A 216 12.97 24.91 14.48
N SER A 217 12.85 26.22 14.31
CA SER A 217 12.17 27.12 15.27
C SER A 217 10.64 27.07 15.16
N VAL A 218 10.10 26.50 14.06
CA VAL A 218 8.67 26.47 13.76
C VAL A 218 8.24 25.11 13.23
N ASN A 219 6.92 24.85 13.22
CA ASN A 219 6.35 23.74 12.48
C ASN A 219 6.18 24.16 11.01
N HIS A 220 6.52 23.25 10.10
CA HIS A 220 6.33 23.44 8.66
C HIS A 220 5.15 22.62 8.16
N THR A 221 4.42 23.19 7.24
CA THR A 221 3.43 22.45 6.44
C THR A 221 4.12 21.46 5.51
N LYS A 222 3.34 20.58 4.86
CA LYS A 222 3.87 19.66 3.85
C LYS A 222 4.53 20.39 2.67
N ALA A 223 3.93 21.49 2.22
CA ALA A 223 4.45 22.31 1.12
C ALA A 223 5.79 22.96 1.50
N GLU A 224 5.86 23.62 2.66
CA GLU A 224 7.10 24.23 3.17
C GLU A 224 8.20 23.19 3.41
N THR A 225 7.86 22.01 3.91
CA THR A 225 8.80 20.89 4.05
C THR A 225 9.31 20.45 2.67
N GLY A 226 8.44 20.39 1.66
CA GLY A 226 8.82 20.08 0.27
C GLY A 226 9.76 21.13 -0.32
N CYS A 227 9.49 22.42 -0.11
CA CYS A 227 10.38 23.52 -0.52
C CYS A 227 11.75 23.40 0.14
N PHE A 228 11.80 23.20 1.46
CA PHE A 228 13.06 22.98 2.18
C PHE A 228 13.84 21.79 1.61
N TYR A 229 13.14 20.66 1.36
CA TYR A 229 13.74 19.43 0.85
C TYR A 229 14.34 19.65 -0.55
N THR A 230 13.60 20.26 -1.46
CA THR A 230 14.09 20.54 -2.82
C THR A 230 15.22 21.56 -2.85
N GLU A 231 15.18 22.58 -1.99
CA GLU A 231 16.24 23.56 -1.87
C GLU A 231 17.54 22.95 -1.34
N ALA A 232 17.46 22.10 -0.33
CA ALA A 232 18.65 21.39 0.17
C ALA A 232 19.29 20.49 -0.90
N ILE A 233 18.48 19.81 -1.72
CA ILE A 233 18.99 19.03 -2.86
C ILE A 233 19.60 19.95 -3.90
N ARG A 234 18.95 21.08 -4.24
CA ARG A 234 19.41 22.04 -5.23
C ARG A 234 20.82 22.55 -4.90
N GLU A 235 21.06 22.90 -3.64
CA GLU A 235 22.37 23.37 -3.16
C GLU A 235 23.42 22.26 -3.25
N VAL A 236 23.12 21.05 -2.78
CA VAL A 236 24.10 19.95 -2.74
C VAL A 236 24.47 19.45 -4.13
N VAL A 237 23.49 19.35 -5.05
CA VAL A 237 23.71 18.85 -6.42
C VAL A 237 24.17 19.95 -7.37
N ASN A 238 24.06 21.20 -6.98
CA ASN A 238 24.40 22.40 -7.76
C ASN A 238 23.67 22.39 -9.13
N VAL A 239 22.36 22.59 -9.07
CA VAL A 239 21.46 22.68 -10.23
C VAL A 239 20.57 23.91 -10.10
N ASP A 240 19.99 24.36 -11.21
CA ASP A 240 19.12 25.54 -11.22
C ASP A 240 17.74 25.24 -10.60
N ILE A 241 17.19 24.04 -10.88
CA ILE A 241 15.84 23.65 -10.48
C ILE A 241 15.85 22.21 -9.96
N VAL A 242 15.08 21.96 -8.90
CA VAL A 242 14.75 20.62 -8.39
C VAL A 242 13.24 20.45 -8.38
N ILE A 243 12.76 19.35 -8.94
CA ILE A 243 11.35 18.99 -8.97
C ILE A 243 11.16 17.73 -8.12
N GLN A 244 10.21 17.79 -7.19
CA GLN A 244 9.79 16.67 -6.37
C GLN A 244 8.26 16.56 -6.40
N ASN A 245 7.74 15.38 -6.66
CA ASN A 245 6.30 15.17 -6.58
C ASN A 245 5.80 15.25 -5.13
N SER A 246 4.62 15.83 -4.92
CA SER A 246 4.05 16.01 -3.59
C SER A 246 3.82 14.69 -2.84
N GLY A 247 3.61 13.59 -3.56
CA GLY A 247 3.52 12.24 -2.99
C GLY A 247 4.84 11.74 -2.39
N GLY A 248 5.99 12.24 -2.85
CA GLY A 248 7.30 11.92 -2.30
C GLY A 248 7.58 12.53 -0.92
N ILE A 249 6.85 13.57 -0.54
CA ILE A 249 6.96 14.19 0.79
C ILE A 249 5.92 13.55 1.71
N ARG A 250 6.34 12.68 2.62
CA ARG A 250 5.46 11.87 3.48
C ARG A 250 5.22 12.46 4.87
N GLY A 251 6.12 13.31 5.35
CA GLY A 251 6.05 13.93 6.67
C GLY A 251 6.20 15.44 6.61
N ASN A 252 5.90 16.08 7.73
CA ASN A 252 6.12 17.50 7.95
C ASN A 252 7.32 17.71 8.86
N LEU A 253 8.18 18.68 8.54
CA LEU A 253 9.25 19.08 9.44
C LEU A 253 8.66 19.80 10.66
N LYS A 254 8.84 19.23 11.82
CA LYS A 254 8.32 19.77 13.09
C LYS A 254 9.31 20.73 13.75
N LYS A 255 8.77 21.67 14.54
CA LYS A 255 9.58 22.48 15.46
C LYS A 255 10.35 21.58 16.42
N GLY A 256 11.61 21.91 16.65
CA GLY A 256 12.50 21.21 17.59
C GLY A 256 13.76 20.68 16.94
N VAL A 257 14.40 19.74 17.61
CA VAL A 257 15.62 19.09 17.13
C VAL A 257 15.29 18.24 15.90
N ILE A 258 16.11 18.40 14.86
CA ILE A 258 16.03 17.58 13.63
C ILE A 258 17.08 16.49 13.72
N THR A 259 16.68 15.29 13.39
CA THR A 259 17.49 14.07 13.41
C THR A 259 17.34 13.31 12.08
N PRO A 260 18.23 12.36 11.73
CA PRO A 260 18.10 11.57 10.53
C PRO A 260 16.74 10.85 10.41
N ILE A 261 16.16 10.36 11.51
CA ILE A 261 14.84 9.70 11.47
C ILE A 261 13.73 10.65 11.00
N ASN A 262 13.82 11.96 11.31
CA ASN A 262 12.86 12.94 10.81
C ASN A 262 12.94 13.07 9.28
N ILE A 263 14.16 13.05 8.72
CA ILE A 263 14.39 13.12 7.28
C ILE A 263 13.88 11.84 6.60
N TYR A 264 14.18 10.66 7.16
CA TYR A 264 13.62 9.40 6.67
C TYR A 264 12.08 9.35 6.72
N THR A 265 11.46 10.01 7.69
CA THR A 265 9.99 10.13 7.75
C THR A 265 9.44 11.04 6.65
N ILE A 266 10.21 12.04 6.21
CA ILE A 266 9.83 12.96 5.13
C ILE A 266 9.96 12.25 3.77
N ASP A 267 11.08 11.57 3.51
CA ASP A 267 11.32 10.79 2.29
C ASP A 267 11.84 9.38 2.63
N PRO A 268 10.94 8.40 2.80
CA PRO A 268 11.33 7.03 3.17
C PRO A 268 11.73 6.13 1.99
N PHE A 269 11.73 6.64 0.75
CA PHE A 269 11.78 5.79 -0.44
C PHE A 269 13.19 5.41 -0.89
N GLY A 270 14.23 6.09 -0.42
CA GLY A 270 15.60 5.88 -0.87
C GLY A 270 15.75 6.13 -2.38
N ASN A 271 15.07 7.14 -2.91
CA ASN A 271 15.13 7.50 -4.33
C ASN A 271 16.51 8.03 -4.70
N GLY A 272 16.94 7.76 -5.93
CA GLY A 272 18.07 8.44 -6.54
C GLY A 272 17.64 9.78 -7.15
N LEU A 273 18.65 10.54 -7.62
CA LEU A 273 18.44 11.78 -8.36
C LEU A 273 18.83 11.56 -9.80
N ASP A 274 17.98 12.01 -10.72
CA ASP A 274 18.30 12.10 -12.15
C ASP A 274 18.52 13.58 -12.51
N LYS A 275 19.60 13.88 -13.24
CA LYS A 275 19.95 15.23 -13.69
C LYS A 275 19.74 15.33 -15.20
N PHE A 276 19.01 16.36 -15.63
CA PHE A 276 18.70 16.63 -17.03
C PHE A 276 19.16 18.03 -17.40
N LEU A 277 19.53 18.20 -18.66
CA LEU A 277 19.69 19.52 -19.28
C LEU A 277 18.41 19.78 -20.08
N ILE A 278 17.71 20.84 -19.75
CA ILE A 278 16.48 21.25 -20.41
C ILE A 278 16.55 22.73 -20.79
N THR A 279 15.87 23.10 -21.86
CA THR A 279 15.72 24.49 -22.26
C THR A 279 14.55 25.16 -21.54
N PRO A 280 14.50 26.51 -21.46
CA PRO A 280 13.34 27.21 -20.89
C PRO A 280 12.02 26.87 -21.60
N SER A 281 12.04 26.56 -22.89
CA SER A 281 10.84 26.14 -23.62
C SER A 281 10.33 24.76 -23.23
N GLU A 282 11.22 23.83 -22.89
CA GLU A 282 10.86 22.50 -22.40
C GLU A 282 10.33 22.53 -20.96
N LEU A 283 10.70 23.55 -20.19
CA LEU A 283 10.20 23.73 -18.83
C LEU A 283 8.73 24.24 -18.79
N ASN A 284 8.27 24.89 -19.86
CA ASN A 284 6.94 25.49 -19.97
C ASN A 284 5.89 24.56 -20.59
N LEU A 285 6.21 23.29 -20.79
CA LEU A 285 5.28 22.24 -21.22
C LEU A 285 4.59 21.61 -20.02
#